data_110e9e241c9360a0f4f3b6f4d3a899f8
#
_entry.id   110e9e241c9360a0f4f3b6f4d3a899f8
#
_cell.length_a   1.000
_cell.length_b   1.000
_cell.length_c   1.000
_cell.angle_alpha   90.00
_cell.angle_beta   90.00
_cell.angle_gamma   90.00
#
_symmetry.space_group_name_H-M   'P 1'
#
loop_
_entity.id
_entity.type
_entity.pdbx_description
1 polymer ?
#
loop_
_entity_poly.entity_id
_entity_poly.type
_entity_poly.pdbx_seq_one_letter_code
_entity_poly.pdbx_strand_id
1 'polypeptide(L)'
;MCIRDRAYAWLIPACLGLALWHAGVPINPSLAAHALTVGAMTGLIVAMMARVSLGHTGRPLQVPRSMSWAFALIQLAALARVIVAPFTPLGLGLSVLFASAALLLFLWHYLPILLRARVDGMPG
;
A
#
# COMPACT_ATOMS: atom_id res chain seq x y z
N MET A 1 -13.97 -1.98 -9.49
CA MET A 1 -12.73 -2.71 -9.22
C MET A 1 -12.29 -2.39 -7.79
N CYS A 2 -12.19 -3.39 -6.95
CA CYS A 2 -11.92 -3.18 -5.51
C CYS A 2 -10.45 -2.78 -5.33
N ILE A 3 -10.18 -1.86 -4.38
CA ILE A 3 -8.80 -1.44 -4.01
C ILE A 3 -7.92 -2.66 -3.72
N ARG A 4 -8.47 -3.67 -3.06
CA ARG A 4 -7.82 -4.94 -2.74
C ARG A 4 -7.32 -5.69 -3.98
N ASP A 5 -8.10 -5.72 -5.05
CA ASP A 5 -7.76 -6.49 -6.27
C ASP A 5 -6.52 -5.93 -6.96
N ARG A 6 -6.33 -4.62 -6.92
CA ARG A 6 -5.13 -3.96 -7.47
C ARG A 6 -3.87 -4.27 -6.65
N ALA A 7 -3.98 -4.42 -5.32
CA ALA A 7 -2.85 -4.83 -4.49
C ALA A 7 -2.47 -6.30 -4.76
N TYR A 8 -3.45 -7.18 -4.92
CA TYR A 8 -3.19 -8.59 -5.30
C TYR A 8 -2.50 -8.73 -6.67
N ALA A 9 -2.77 -7.83 -7.61
CA ALA A 9 -2.14 -7.87 -8.92
C ALA A 9 -0.60 -7.79 -8.84
N TRP A 10 -0.04 -7.18 -7.79
CA TRP A 10 1.40 -7.11 -7.57
C TRP A 10 2.03 -8.45 -7.18
N LEU A 11 1.25 -9.42 -6.74
CA LEU A 11 1.77 -10.78 -6.46
C LEU A 11 2.27 -11.44 -7.75
N ILE A 12 1.65 -11.16 -8.89
CA ILE A 12 2.04 -11.74 -10.18
C ILE A 12 3.48 -11.34 -10.54
N PRO A 13 3.83 -10.04 -10.68
CA PRO A 13 5.20 -9.67 -11.00
C PRO A 13 6.20 -10.01 -9.89
N ALA A 14 5.78 -10.01 -8.62
CA ALA A 14 6.64 -10.42 -7.51
C ALA A 14 7.01 -11.92 -7.60
N CYS A 15 6.03 -12.80 -7.73
CA CYS A 15 6.25 -14.25 -7.84
C CYS A 15 7.01 -14.61 -9.14
N LEU A 16 6.66 -13.98 -10.26
CA LEU A 16 7.34 -14.19 -11.53
C LEU A 16 8.81 -13.75 -11.45
N GLY A 17 9.08 -12.57 -10.88
CA GLY A 17 10.45 -12.07 -10.71
C GLY A 17 11.30 -12.99 -9.83
N LEU A 18 10.75 -13.49 -8.72
CA LEU A 18 11.44 -14.45 -7.85
C LEU A 18 11.68 -15.79 -8.55
N ALA A 19 10.68 -16.31 -9.28
CA ALA A 19 10.80 -17.56 -10.02
C ALA A 19 11.90 -17.46 -11.09
N LEU A 20 11.92 -16.38 -11.85
CA LEU A 20 12.95 -16.14 -12.88
C LEU A 20 14.35 -16.01 -12.28
N TRP A 21 14.48 -15.33 -11.13
CA TRP A 21 15.75 -15.23 -10.42
C TRP A 21 16.26 -16.61 -9.97
N HIS A 22 15.39 -17.44 -9.40
CA HIS A 22 15.73 -18.81 -9.01
C HIS A 22 16.04 -19.72 -10.21
N ALA A 23 15.47 -19.42 -11.38
CA ALA A 23 15.79 -20.11 -12.63
C ALA A 23 17.13 -19.67 -13.25
N GLY A 24 17.89 -18.79 -12.60
CA GLY A 24 19.19 -18.30 -13.06
C GLY A 24 19.13 -17.14 -14.04
N VAL A 25 17.96 -16.53 -14.27
CA VAL A 25 17.84 -15.31 -15.09
C VAL A 25 18.45 -14.14 -14.31
N PRO A 26 19.30 -13.29 -14.94
CA PRO A 26 19.99 -12.18 -14.26
C PRO A 26 19.03 -11.01 -13.95
N ILE A 27 18.04 -11.27 -13.10
CA ILE A 27 17.09 -10.26 -12.59
C ILE A 27 17.49 -9.88 -11.17
N ASN A 28 17.44 -8.58 -10.86
CA ASN A 28 17.68 -8.13 -9.49
C ASN A 28 16.53 -8.58 -8.56
N PRO A 29 16.77 -9.48 -7.59
CA PRO A 29 15.73 -9.97 -6.69
C PRO A 29 15.10 -8.88 -5.83
N SER A 30 15.82 -7.77 -5.61
CA SER A 30 15.28 -6.60 -4.89
C SER A 30 14.05 -6.00 -5.57
N LEU A 31 13.94 -6.05 -6.89
CA LEU A 31 12.76 -5.55 -7.61
C LEU A 31 11.53 -6.40 -7.31
N ALA A 32 11.68 -7.71 -7.36
CA ALA A 32 10.60 -8.65 -7.02
C ALA A 32 10.19 -8.51 -5.54
N ALA A 33 11.16 -8.37 -4.63
CA ALA A 33 10.89 -8.12 -3.22
C ALA A 33 10.13 -6.80 -2.99
N HIS A 34 10.46 -5.72 -3.71
CA HIS A 34 9.74 -4.46 -3.60
C HIS A 34 8.36 -4.49 -4.26
N ALA A 35 8.18 -5.23 -5.34
CA ALA A 35 6.86 -5.49 -5.89
C ALA A 35 5.94 -6.16 -4.85
N LEU A 36 6.48 -7.14 -4.12
CA LEU A 36 5.76 -7.81 -3.04
C LEU A 36 5.49 -6.88 -1.85
N THR A 37 6.52 -6.22 -1.32
CA THR A 37 6.41 -5.45 -0.07
C THR A 37 5.70 -4.11 -0.26
N VAL A 38 6.10 -3.32 -1.24
CA VAL A 38 5.52 -1.99 -1.48
C VAL A 38 4.20 -2.10 -2.24
N GLY A 39 4.16 -2.92 -3.30
CA GLY A 39 2.98 -3.06 -4.15
C GLY A 39 1.87 -3.87 -3.47
N ALA A 40 2.14 -5.12 -3.14
CA ALA A 40 1.13 -6.02 -2.57
C ALA A 40 0.90 -5.76 -1.08
N MET A 41 1.92 -5.99 -0.23
CA MET A 41 1.74 -5.99 1.22
C MET A 41 1.29 -4.63 1.76
N THR A 42 1.97 -3.54 1.42
CA THR A 42 1.60 -2.21 1.92
C THR A 42 0.20 -1.81 1.45
N GLY A 43 -0.15 -2.11 0.21
CA GLY A 43 -1.49 -1.85 -0.32
C GLY A 43 -2.58 -2.62 0.44
N LEU A 44 -2.36 -3.92 0.71
CA LEU A 44 -3.29 -4.76 1.47
C LEU A 44 -3.40 -4.32 2.92
N ILE A 45 -2.27 -4.01 3.58
CA ILE A 45 -2.25 -3.54 4.97
C ILE A 45 -3.05 -2.25 5.11
N VAL A 46 -2.80 -1.25 4.27
CA VAL A 46 -3.52 0.03 4.32
C VAL A 46 -5.02 -0.17 4.05
N ALA A 47 -5.40 -1.00 3.09
CA ALA A 47 -6.79 -1.31 2.81
C ALA A 47 -7.48 -2.02 3.99
N MET A 48 -6.79 -2.96 4.63
CA MET A 48 -7.30 -3.68 5.80
C MET A 48 -7.40 -2.76 7.01
N MET A 49 -6.36 -2.00 7.32
CA MET A 49 -6.32 -1.07 8.46
C MET A 49 -7.42 0.00 8.34
N ALA A 50 -7.68 0.50 7.13
CA ALA A 50 -8.78 1.44 6.90
C ALA A 50 -10.14 0.86 7.31
N ARG A 51 -10.42 -0.39 6.96
CA ARG A 51 -11.69 -1.07 7.31
C ARG A 51 -11.76 -1.43 8.79
N VAL A 52 -10.68 -1.97 9.34
CA VAL A 52 -10.59 -2.36 10.75
C VAL A 52 -10.76 -1.14 11.65
N SER A 53 -10.11 -0.02 11.35
CA SER A 53 -10.23 1.23 12.12
C SER A 53 -11.67 1.74 12.16
N LEU A 54 -12.41 1.69 11.04
CA LEU A 54 -13.82 2.07 11.01
C LEU A 54 -14.69 1.11 11.81
N GLY A 55 -14.49 -0.21 11.64
CA GLY A 55 -15.27 -1.23 12.35
C GLY A 55 -15.07 -1.18 13.86
N HIS A 56 -13.84 -1.08 14.34
CA HIS A 56 -13.53 -1.00 15.77
C HIS A 56 -14.00 0.30 16.43
N THR A 57 -14.22 1.35 15.66
CA THR A 57 -14.72 2.63 16.19
C THR A 57 -16.23 2.80 16.02
N GLY A 58 -16.96 1.76 15.57
CA GLY A 58 -18.42 1.78 15.40
C GLY A 58 -18.89 2.68 14.24
N ARG A 59 -18.02 2.96 13.28
CA ARG A 59 -18.32 3.81 12.12
C ARG A 59 -18.75 2.99 10.90
N PRO A 60 -19.55 3.58 9.98
CA PRO A 60 -19.89 2.91 8.73
C PRO A 60 -18.63 2.50 7.95
N LEU A 61 -18.61 1.28 7.38
CA LEU A 61 -17.47 0.75 6.62
C LEU A 61 -17.32 1.39 5.22
N GLN A 62 -17.68 2.66 5.09
CA GLN A 62 -17.52 3.42 3.87
C GLN A 62 -16.15 4.10 3.87
N VAL A 63 -15.27 3.60 3.01
CA VAL A 63 -13.91 4.14 2.87
C VAL A 63 -13.99 5.52 2.22
N PRO A 64 -13.45 6.58 2.86
CA PRO A 64 -13.50 7.93 2.32
C PRO A 64 -12.64 8.08 1.06
N ARG A 65 -12.97 9.07 0.22
CA ARG A 65 -12.23 9.35 -1.03
C ARG A 65 -10.74 9.62 -0.80
N SER A 66 -10.37 10.20 0.35
CA SER A 66 -8.97 10.41 0.73
C SER A 66 -8.16 9.11 0.75
N MET A 67 -8.77 7.99 1.16
CA MET A 67 -8.11 6.69 1.16
C MET A 67 -7.90 6.13 -0.25
N SER A 68 -8.76 6.47 -1.19
CA SER A 68 -8.52 6.12 -2.60
C SER A 68 -7.27 6.82 -3.14
N TRP A 69 -7.02 8.07 -2.74
CA TRP A 69 -5.79 8.79 -3.07
C TRP A 69 -4.56 8.20 -2.37
N ALA A 70 -4.65 7.89 -1.07
CA ALA A 70 -3.57 7.23 -0.35
C ALA A 70 -3.19 5.90 -1.03
N PHE A 71 -4.18 5.12 -1.42
CA PHE A 71 -3.95 3.87 -2.13
C PHE A 71 -3.32 4.09 -3.52
N ALA A 72 -3.79 5.09 -4.28
CA ALA A 72 -3.20 5.44 -5.57
C ALA A 72 -1.71 5.84 -5.43
N LEU A 73 -1.37 6.60 -4.39
CA LEU A 73 0.01 6.99 -4.09
C LEU A 73 0.89 5.77 -3.76
N ILE A 74 0.37 4.76 -3.03
CA ILE A 74 1.11 3.50 -2.80
C ILE A 74 1.38 2.77 -4.13
N GLN A 75 0.40 2.73 -5.03
CA GLN A 75 0.61 2.11 -6.34
C GLN A 75 1.66 2.87 -7.16
N LEU A 76 1.64 4.19 -7.14
CA LEU A 76 2.67 5.02 -7.79
C LEU A 76 4.04 4.82 -7.14
N ALA A 77 4.12 4.68 -5.83
CA ALA A 77 5.36 4.37 -5.12
C ALA A 77 5.94 3.01 -5.58
N ALA A 78 5.10 1.99 -5.70
CA ALA A 78 5.49 0.67 -6.18
C ALA A 78 5.97 0.72 -7.64
N LEU A 79 5.25 1.41 -8.52
CA LEU A 79 5.65 1.62 -9.92
C LEU A 79 6.99 2.35 -10.01
N ALA A 80 7.17 3.44 -9.26
CA ALA A 80 8.42 4.19 -9.23
C ALA A 80 9.59 3.31 -8.74
N ARG A 81 9.37 2.46 -7.74
CA ARG A 81 10.40 1.58 -7.18
C ARG A 81 10.77 0.44 -8.09
N VAL A 82 9.80 -0.19 -8.73
CA VAL A 82 10.01 -1.41 -9.52
C VAL A 82 10.39 -1.10 -10.97
N ILE A 83 9.80 -0.05 -11.54
CA ILE A 83 9.96 0.26 -12.97
C ILE A 83 10.96 1.39 -13.19
N VAL A 84 10.87 2.50 -12.44
CA VAL A 84 11.69 3.70 -12.69
C VAL A 84 13.07 3.62 -12.02
N ALA A 85 13.14 3.14 -10.78
CA ALA A 85 14.36 3.09 -10.01
C ALA A 85 15.51 2.26 -10.63
N PRO A 86 15.27 1.19 -11.44
CA PRO A 86 16.35 0.50 -12.12
C PRO A 86 17.07 1.35 -13.18
N PHE A 87 16.41 2.36 -13.71
CA PHE A 87 16.95 3.18 -14.80
C PHE A 87 17.46 4.54 -14.32
N THR A 88 16.89 5.08 -13.23
CA THR A 88 17.27 6.40 -12.71
C THR A 88 17.15 6.47 -11.19
N PRO A 89 18.08 7.18 -10.50
CA PRO A 89 17.99 7.39 -9.05
C PRO A 89 16.75 8.19 -8.64
N LEU A 90 16.14 8.94 -9.56
CA LEU A 90 14.87 9.64 -9.32
C LEU A 90 13.74 8.70 -8.94
N GLY A 91 13.75 7.45 -9.43
CA GLY A 91 12.74 6.46 -9.07
C GLY A 91 12.72 6.12 -7.58
N LEU A 92 13.88 6.13 -6.91
CA LEU A 92 13.98 5.96 -5.46
C LEU A 92 13.34 7.14 -4.73
N GLY A 93 13.70 8.37 -5.11
CA GLY A 93 13.14 9.59 -4.52
C GLY A 93 11.62 9.66 -4.67
N LEU A 94 11.10 9.39 -5.86
CA LEU A 94 9.68 9.36 -6.15
C LEU A 94 8.95 8.27 -5.33
N SER A 95 9.55 7.09 -5.22
CA SER A 95 8.97 5.99 -4.43
C SER A 95 8.84 6.38 -2.96
N VAL A 96 9.88 6.95 -2.37
CA VAL A 96 9.86 7.43 -0.97
C VAL A 96 8.84 8.54 -0.80
N LEU A 97 8.81 9.52 -1.70
CA LEU A 97 7.88 10.64 -1.65
C LEU A 97 6.41 10.15 -1.67
N PHE A 98 6.07 9.31 -2.64
CA PHE A 98 4.70 8.80 -2.77
C PHE A 98 4.29 7.89 -1.61
N ALA A 99 5.19 7.02 -1.14
CA ALA A 99 4.92 6.15 0.01
C ALA A 99 4.71 6.98 1.28
N SER A 100 5.57 7.96 1.55
CA SER A 100 5.46 8.85 2.71
C SER A 100 4.16 9.66 2.65
N ALA A 101 3.84 10.24 1.50
CA ALA A 101 2.61 11.01 1.31
C ALA A 101 1.36 10.13 1.55
N ALA A 102 1.36 8.89 1.08
CA ALA A 102 0.26 7.94 1.28
C ALA A 102 0.06 7.62 2.77
N LEU A 103 1.14 7.32 3.50
CA LEU A 103 1.10 6.99 4.91
C LEU A 103 0.71 8.21 5.77
N LEU A 104 1.23 9.38 5.45
CA LEU A 104 0.83 10.63 6.12
C LEU A 104 -0.65 10.92 5.91
N LEU A 105 -1.18 10.73 4.70
CA LEU A 105 -2.60 10.91 4.40
C LEU A 105 -3.46 9.89 5.18
N PHE A 106 -2.99 8.64 5.29
CA PHE A 106 -3.62 7.63 6.12
C PHE A 106 -3.66 8.05 7.60
N LEU A 107 -2.52 8.43 8.17
CA LEU A 107 -2.42 8.88 9.55
C LEU A 107 -3.28 10.12 9.82
N TRP A 108 -3.22 11.12 8.95
CA TRP A 108 -4.05 12.32 9.07
C TRP A 108 -5.53 11.99 9.19
N HIS A 109 -6.00 11.02 8.43
CA HIS A 109 -7.42 10.66 8.42
C HIS A 109 -7.81 9.73 9.59
N TYR A 110 -7.00 8.70 9.89
CA TYR A 110 -7.36 7.67 10.85
C TYR A 110 -6.89 7.95 12.28
N LEU A 111 -5.81 8.69 12.49
CA LEU A 111 -5.32 9.01 13.82
C LEU A 111 -6.39 9.70 14.70
N PRO A 112 -7.11 10.74 14.23
CA PRO A 112 -8.18 11.35 15.03
C PRO A 112 -9.34 10.39 15.32
N ILE A 113 -9.60 9.43 14.42
CA ILE A 113 -10.65 8.43 14.56
C ILE A 113 -10.29 7.44 15.67
N LEU A 114 -9.03 6.98 15.68
CA LEU A 114 -8.53 6.00 16.64
C LEU A 114 -8.32 6.57 18.05
N LEU A 115 -8.05 7.87 18.15
CA LEU A 115 -7.87 8.56 19.44
C LEU A 115 -9.19 8.98 20.10
N ARG A 116 -10.32 8.90 19.39
CA ARG A 116 -11.65 9.23 19.94
C ARG A 116 -12.36 7.99 20.42
N ALA A 117 -13.22 8.18 21.44
CA ALA A 117 -14.12 7.12 21.90
C ALA A 117 -15.02 6.60 20.76
N ARG A 118 -15.46 5.37 20.88
CA ARG A 118 -16.41 4.73 19.95
C ARG A 118 -17.69 5.55 19.85
N VAL A 119 -18.22 5.66 18.64
CA VAL A 119 -19.45 6.44 18.41
C VAL A 119 -20.73 5.68 18.77
N ASP A 120 -20.65 4.35 18.96
CA ASP A 120 -21.76 3.47 19.33
C ASP A 120 -21.91 3.25 20.85
N GLY A 121 -21.05 3.89 21.68
CA GLY A 121 -21.10 3.78 23.14
C GLY A 121 -20.68 2.44 23.73
N MET A 122 -20.24 1.49 22.89
CA MET A 122 -19.77 0.18 23.35
C MET A 122 -18.34 0.32 23.95
N PRO A 123 -17.99 -0.52 24.96
CA PRO A 123 -16.62 -0.55 25.46
C PRO A 123 -15.65 -0.93 24.35
N GLY A 124 -14.48 -0.28 24.30
CA GLY A 124 -13.42 -0.49 23.31
C GLY A 124 -12.64 -1.75 23.54
#